data_ae24aef5fee558370685a72e8e569a45
#
_entry.id   ae24aef5fee558370685a72e8e569a45
#
_cell.length_a   1.000
_cell.length_b   1.000
_cell.length_c   1.000
_cell.angle_alpha   90.00
_cell.angle_beta   90.00
_cell.angle_gamma   90.00
#
_symmetry.space_group_name_H-M   'P 1'
#
loop_
_entity.id
_entity.type
_entity.pdbx_description
1 polymer ?
#
loop_
_entity_poly.entity_id
_entity_poly.type
_entity_poly.pdbx_seq_one_letter_code
_entity_poly.pdbx_strand_id
1 'polypeptide(L)'
;MRTIIFCLLCLATLFPAAVLGDEARVVVHPENTDEALLNPGMGWVCFHYSNRLWAYGSQVEPGDTLDWFPGASVIYFRLPWCYLEPEEGKYRWDLIDSYAQPWVTQGKKIALRVTACENRFRYATPEWVQKAGAKGIDYKFSTTGTTAQETLWEPDYKDPVFIEKLGNFLAAMAKRYNGNPDVAFIDIGTFGMWGEGHTGGTSKLSQEETDRVVKIHIDLHKKCFPDTLLCISDDVAGSSRQGNSFPSTDYAFSQGVTLRDDSILVQKAPKQWYHAGMAQKFWPTLPVIIEHEHYGLSRERKAWDPALLLESVEQYHCSYMSIHWWPDVFLKENREVVAKINRRLGYRLELREISFPKEVSIGQSFNIDTTWANVGVAPCYGGGFVAFTLKNRAGKIAWVSTDESFDVRTLPVAVPGAAQEVKHTSGCIAGIVTPIPTINDGVVKYLKESKDFPFGESVPTIRPGTYQLYISVGKRDGSPVIALPLNDSDGAKRYKIGKIVVKNR
;
A
#
# COMPACT_ATOMS: atom_id res chain seq x y z
N MET A 1 -1.96 -2.37 75.53
CA MET A 1 -1.89 -1.92 74.12
C MET A 1 -3.19 -2.41 73.46
N ARG A 2 -4.11 -1.51 73.19
CA ARG A 2 -5.44 -1.78 72.60
C ARG A 2 -5.34 -1.56 71.09
N THR A 3 -5.54 -2.61 70.31
CA THR A 3 -5.59 -2.56 68.85
C THR A 3 -6.99 -2.18 68.43
N ILE A 4 -7.13 -1.02 67.76
CA ILE A 4 -8.40 -0.54 67.18
C ILE A 4 -8.45 -1.06 65.74
N ILE A 5 -9.48 -1.90 65.46
CA ILE A 5 -9.80 -2.38 64.13
C ILE A 5 -10.80 -1.38 63.49
N PHE A 6 -10.37 -0.70 62.42
CA PHE A 6 -11.26 0.11 61.60
C PHE A 6 -11.94 -0.77 60.53
N CYS A 7 -13.24 -0.98 60.71
CA CYS A 7 -14.08 -1.55 59.67
C CYS A 7 -14.45 -0.44 58.67
N LEU A 8 -13.92 -0.53 57.45
CA LEU A 8 -14.38 0.26 56.31
C LEU A 8 -15.67 -0.40 55.74
N LEU A 9 -16.82 0.23 55.95
CA LEU A 9 -18.05 -0.11 55.25
C LEU A 9 -17.95 0.46 53.83
N CYS A 10 -17.77 -0.39 52.82
CA CYS A 10 -17.99 -0.03 51.43
C CYS A 10 -19.49 0.00 51.15
N LEU A 11 -20.07 1.21 51.06
CA LEU A 11 -21.39 1.43 50.46
C LEU A 11 -21.29 1.17 48.96
N ALA A 12 -21.70 -0.02 48.50
CA ALA A 12 -21.96 -0.28 47.09
C ALA A 12 -23.26 0.43 46.71
N THR A 13 -23.14 1.58 46.06
CA THR A 13 -24.28 2.20 45.37
C THR A 13 -24.63 1.34 44.17
N LEU A 14 -25.67 0.53 44.31
CA LEU A 14 -26.34 -0.12 43.19
C LEU A 14 -26.95 0.97 42.30
N PHE A 15 -26.27 1.33 41.22
CA PHE A 15 -26.94 2.01 40.11
C PHE A 15 -27.91 0.99 39.48
N PRO A 16 -29.21 1.33 39.36
CA PRO A 16 -30.12 0.46 38.62
C PRO A 16 -29.60 0.37 37.18
N ALA A 17 -29.29 -0.84 36.73
CA ALA A 17 -29.12 -1.09 35.29
C ALA A 17 -30.44 -0.67 34.64
N ALA A 18 -30.40 0.43 33.90
CA ALA A 18 -31.54 0.81 33.09
C ALA A 18 -31.77 -0.41 32.12
N VAL A 19 -32.92 -1.05 32.30
CA VAL A 19 -33.44 -2.00 31.33
C VAL A 19 -33.63 -1.18 30.04
N LEU A 20 -32.66 -1.23 29.13
CA LEU A 20 -32.82 -0.75 27.76
C LEU A 20 -34.01 -1.52 27.19
N GLY A 21 -35.15 -0.86 27.08
CA GLY A 21 -36.29 -1.39 26.37
C GLY A 21 -35.82 -1.81 24.96
N ASP A 22 -36.42 -2.83 24.45
CA ASP A 22 -36.09 -3.43 23.12
C ASP A 22 -36.33 -2.34 22.04
N GLU A 23 -35.32 -1.49 21.83
CA GLU A 23 -35.38 -0.41 20.83
C GLU A 23 -35.48 -1.06 19.45
N ALA A 24 -36.50 -0.70 18.70
CA ALA A 24 -36.70 -1.22 17.34
C ALA A 24 -35.47 -0.91 16.49
N ARG A 25 -34.74 -1.96 16.10
CA ARG A 25 -33.50 -1.86 15.31
C ARG A 25 -33.77 -2.12 13.84
N VAL A 26 -32.94 -1.52 13.01
CA VAL A 26 -32.81 -1.82 11.58
C VAL A 26 -31.61 -2.72 11.43
N VAL A 27 -31.77 -3.85 10.77
CA VAL A 27 -30.67 -4.75 10.36
C VAL A 27 -30.55 -4.69 8.86
N VAL A 28 -29.33 -4.49 8.36
CA VAL A 28 -29.02 -4.44 6.93
C VAL A 28 -27.86 -5.38 6.64
N HIS A 29 -28.01 -6.18 5.59
CA HIS A 29 -26.95 -7.01 5.01
C HIS A 29 -26.59 -6.38 3.67
N PRO A 30 -25.56 -5.55 3.59
CA PRO A 30 -25.20 -4.87 2.36
C PRO A 30 -24.72 -5.86 1.30
N GLU A 31 -25.13 -5.64 0.05
CA GLU A 31 -24.58 -6.37 -1.09
C GLU A 31 -23.20 -5.83 -1.43
N ASN A 32 -22.20 -6.71 -1.47
CA ASN A 32 -20.85 -6.37 -1.86
C ASN A 32 -20.70 -6.53 -3.38
N THR A 33 -20.07 -5.55 -4.02
CA THR A 33 -19.78 -5.56 -5.46
C THR A 33 -18.52 -6.34 -5.76
N ASP A 34 -18.35 -6.77 -7.00
CA ASP A 34 -17.12 -7.41 -7.51
C ASP A 34 -16.13 -6.40 -8.12
N GLU A 35 -16.42 -5.11 -8.04
CA GLU A 35 -15.58 -4.07 -8.63
C GLU A 35 -14.18 -4.03 -8.03
N ALA A 36 -13.20 -3.68 -8.86
CA ALA A 36 -11.85 -3.41 -8.41
C ALA A 36 -11.81 -2.18 -7.50
N LEU A 37 -11.15 -2.28 -6.36
CA LEU A 37 -11.02 -1.18 -5.41
C LEU A 37 -9.67 -0.48 -5.57
N LEU A 38 -9.68 0.85 -5.59
CA LEU A 38 -8.47 1.67 -5.54
C LEU A 38 -8.24 2.11 -4.09
N ASN A 39 -7.43 1.36 -3.39
CA ASN A 39 -7.12 1.56 -1.98
C ASN A 39 -5.63 1.80 -1.75
N PRO A 40 -5.25 2.54 -0.69
CA PRO A 40 -3.84 2.71 -0.32
C PRO A 40 -3.16 1.36 -0.01
N GLY A 41 -1.92 1.20 -0.45
CA GLY A 41 -1.11 0.04 -0.10
C GLY A 41 -1.40 -1.23 -0.90
N MET A 42 -2.12 -1.14 -2.02
CA MET A 42 -2.46 -2.29 -2.85
C MET A 42 -2.79 -1.92 -4.31
N GLY A 43 -2.80 -2.93 -5.18
CA GLY A 43 -3.30 -2.83 -6.54
C GLY A 43 -2.29 -3.21 -7.62
N TRP A 44 -2.66 -2.96 -8.87
CA TRP A 44 -1.78 -3.21 -10.00
C TRP A 44 -0.77 -2.10 -10.19
N VAL A 45 0.47 -2.51 -10.50
CA VAL A 45 1.61 -1.64 -10.79
C VAL A 45 1.90 -1.72 -12.29
N CYS A 46 1.85 -0.59 -12.98
CA CYS A 46 2.09 -0.51 -14.41
C CYS A 46 3.39 0.23 -14.70
N PHE A 47 4.30 -0.37 -15.47
CA PHE A 47 5.48 0.31 -15.95
C PHE A 47 5.08 1.41 -16.94
N HIS A 48 5.50 2.64 -16.68
CA HIS A 48 5.31 3.75 -17.59
C HIS A 48 6.64 4.20 -18.20
N TYR A 49 7.65 4.41 -17.38
CA TYR A 49 8.97 4.84 -17.83
C TYR A 49 10.03 3.84 -17.40
N SER A 50 10.82 3.38 -18.37
CA SER A 50 11.84 2.36 -18.19
C SER A 50 12.99 2.60 -19.15
N ASN A 51 14.18 2.12 -18.81
CA ASN A 51 15.32 2.05 -19.71
C ASN A 51 15.04 1.25 -21.00
N ARG A 52 13.92 0.51 -21.03
CA ARG A 52 13.41 -0.23 -22.20
C ARG A 52 12.07 0.33 -22.66
N LEU A 53 12.03 1.63 -22.94
CA LEU A 53 10.80 2.34 -23.30
C LEU A 53 9.94 1.70 -24.37
N TRP A 54 10.56 0.99 -25.31
CA TRP A 54 9.87 0.31 -26.42
C TRP A 54 9.37 -1.11 -26.08
N ALA A 55 9.76 -1.68 -24.94
CA ALA A 55 9.55 -3.10 -24.64
C ALA A 55 8.22 -3.40 -23.92
N TYR A 56 7.82 -2.54 -22.98
CA TYR A 56 6.56 -2.68 -22.21
C TYR A 56 6.18 -1.32 -21.63
N GLY A 57 5.27 -1.19 -20.75
CA GLY A 57 4.83 0.03 -20.04
C GLY A 57 4.88 1.37 -20.79
N SER A 58 5.92 1.58 -21.55
CA SER A 58 6.11 2.74 -22.43
C SER A 58 5.11 2.82 -23.60
N GLN A 59 4.33 1.79 -23.83
CA GLN A 59 3.20 1.78 -24.75
C GLN A 59 1.96 2.46 -24.16
N VAL A 60 2.03 2.92 -22.92
CA VAL A 60 1.01 3.79 -22.35
C VAL A 60 1.12 5.17 -22.98
N GLU A 61 0.08 5.61 -23.65
CA GLU A 61 0.07 6.89 -24.35
C GLU A 61 0.20 8.07 -23.38
N PRO A 62 0.89 9.15 -23.77
CA PRO A 62 0.90 10.37 -22.99
C PRO A 62 -0.52 10.89 -22.74
N GLY A 63 -0.88 11.05 -21.47
CA GLY A 63 -2.22 11.48 -21.08
C GLY A 63 -3.24 10.35 -20.90
N ASP A 64 -2.84 9.08 -21.11
CA ASP A 64 -3.66 7.94 -20.70
C ASP A 64 -3.84 7.95 -19.18
N THR A 65 -5.02 7.56 -18.72
CA THR A 65 -5.38 7.57 -17.30
C THR A 65 -5.31 6.18 -16.68
N LEU A 66 -5.20 5.13 -17.49
CA LEU A 66 -5.33 3.73 -17.09
C LEU A 66 -6.63 3.40 -16.31
N ASP A 67 -7.66 4.25 -16.43
CA ASP A 67 -8.95 4.00 -15.78
C ASP A 67 -9.68 2.81 -16.42
N TRP A 68 -9.31 2.47 -17.64
CA TRP A 68 -9.75 1.27 -18.33
C TRP A 68 -9.13 -0.02 -17.81
N PHE A 69 -8.01 0.06 -17.00
CA PHE A 69 -7.42 -1.10 -16.35
C PHE A 69 -7.91 -1.19 -14.89
N PRO A 70 -8.81 -2.15 -14.57
CA PRO A 70 -9.41 -2.24 -13.25
C PRO A 70 -8.37 -2.51 -12.16
N GLY A 71 -8.25 -1.62 -11.18
CA GLY A 71 -7.34 -1.76 -10.05
C GLY A 71 -5.91 -1.23 -10.32
N ALA A 72 -5.62 -0.59 -11.46
CA ALA A 72 -4.35 0.11 -11.69
C ALA A 72 -4.18 1.24 -10.69
N SER A 73 -3.24 1.12 -9.75
CA SER A 73 -3.06 2.04 -8.63
C SER A 73 -1.69 2.71 -8.60
N VAL A 74 -0.67 2.09 -9.20
CA VAL A 74 0.72 2.57 -9.16
C VAL A 74 1.31 2.60 -10.56
N ILE A 75 2.02 3.69 -10.86
CA ILE A 75 2.81 3.86 -12.07
C ILE A 75 4.28 3.75 -11.70
N TYR A 76 5.00 2.87 -12.38
CA TYR A 76 6.36 2.51 -12.03
C TYR A 76 7.38 3.11 -13.00
N PHE A 77 8.35 3.84 -12.45
CA PHE A 77 9.44 4.49 -13.16
C PHE A 77 10.76 3.80 -12.82
N ARG A 78 11.38 3.17 -13.81
CA ARG A 78 12.71 2.58 -13.71
C ARG A 78 13.68 3.32 -14.61
N LEU A 79 14.64 4.03 -14.02
CA LEU A 79 15.57 4.89 -14.71
C LEU A 79 17.01 4.60 -14.28
N PRO A 80 17.99 4.61 -15.22
CA PRO A 80 19.40 4.59 -14.84
C PRO A 80 19.77 5.90 -14.16
N TRP A 81 20.68 5.84 -13.18
CA TRP A 81 21.14 7.02 -12.43
C TRP A 81 21.67 8.12 -13.34
N CYS A 82 22.40 7.77 -14.41
CA CYS A 82 22.98 8.75 -15.37
C CYS A 82 21.93 9.67 -16.02
N TYR A 83 20.66 9.26 -16.09
CA TYR A 83 19.61 10.13 -16.61
C TYR A 83 19.17 11.17 -15.57
N LEU A 84 19.13 10.76 -14.32
CA LEU A 84 18.64 11.61 -13.23
C LEU A 84 19.71 12.57 -12.69
N GLU A 85 21.00 12.25 -12.88
CA GLU A 85 22.14 13.08 -12.51
C GLU A 85 23.24 13.01 -13.59
N PRO A 86 23.03 13.62 -14.76
CA PRO A 86 23.98 13.57 -15.87
C PRO A 86 25.33 14.23 -15.56
N GLU A 87 25.35 15.22 -14.67
CA GLU A 87 26.52 15.87 -14.11
C GLU A 87 26.38 15.94 -12.58
N GLU A 88 27.48 15.85 -11.84
CA GLU A 88 27.47 15.87 -10.37
C GLU A 88 26.68 17.08 -9.83
N GLY A 89 25.66 16.80 -9.02
CA GLY A 89 24.79 17.79 -8.41
C GLY A 89 23.75 18.45 -9.35
N LYS A 90 23.69 18.03 -10.62
CA LYS A 90 22.68 18.53 -11.58
C LYS A 90 21.59 17.47 -11.80
N TYR A 91 20.47 17.64 -11.14
CA TYR A 91 19.40 16.67 -11.12
C TYR A 91 18.31 16.94 -12.15
N ARG A 92 17.83 15.90 -12.81
CA ARG A 92 16.77 15.89 -13.80
C ARG A 92 15.49 15.24 -13.24
N TRP A 93 14.98 15.80 -12.14
CA TRP A 93 13.72 15.32 -11.56
C TRP A 93 12.51 15.51 -12.49
N ASP A 94 12.63 16.41 -13.45
CA ASP A 94 11.64 16.60 -14.52
C ASP A 94 11.33 15.31 -15.29
N LEU A 95 12.29 14.39 -15.41
CA LEU A 95 12.10 13.08 -16.04
C LEU A 95 11.16 12.15 -15.26
N ILE A 96 10.92 12.45 -14.00
CA ILE A 96 9.92 11.76 -13.19
C ILE A 96 8.67 12.62 -13.06
N ASP A 97 8.82 13.84 -12.58
CA ASP A 97 7.71 14.69 -12.15
C ASP A 97 6.75 15.08 -13.28
N SER A 98 7.30 15.44 -14.43
CA SER A 98 6.49 15.83 -15.58
C SER A 98 5.61 14.67 -16.09
N TYR A 99 6.12 13.45 -16.02
CA TYR A 99 5.37 12.25 -16.41
C TYR A 99 4.47 11.72 -15.30
N ALA A 100 4.86 11.91 -14.02
CA ALA A 100 4.07 11.46 -12.88
C ALA A 100 2.84 12.34 -12.62
N GLN A 101 2.94 13.64 -12.87
CA GLN A 101 1.91 14.62 -12.52
C GLN A 101 0.50 14.28 -13.02
N PRO A 102 0.29 13.87 -14.28
CA PRO A 102 -1.05 13.48 -14.76
C PRO A 102 -1.64 12.32 -13.97
N TRP A 103 -0.83 11.33 -13.63
CA TRP A 103 -1.23 10.14 -12.89
C TRP A 103 -1.60 10.46 -11.44
N VAL A 104 -0.76 11.25 -10.78
CA VAL A 104 -0.96 11.68 -9.39
C VAL A 104 -2.22 12.53 -9.26
N THR A 105 -2.45 13.45 -10.22
CA THR A 105 -3.68 14.27 -10.26
C THR A 105 -4.95 13.42 -10.32
N GLN A 106 -4.87 12.22 -10.88
CA GLN A 106 -5.97 11.25 -10.96
C GLN A 106 -5.99 10.26 -9.79
N GLY A 107 -5.18 10.50 -8.75
CA GLY A 107 -5.16 9.70 -7.52
C GLY A 107 -4.35 8.40 -7.60
N LYS A 108 -3.59 8.18 -8.68
CA LYS A 108 -2.62 7.08 -8.73
C LYS A 108 -1.35 7.45 -7.95
N LYS A 109 -0.59 6.45 -7.56
CA LYS A 109 0.71 6.61 -6.91
C LYS A 109 1.83 6.34 -7.89
N ILE A 110 3.07 6.71 -7.52
CA ILE A 110 4.26 6.35 -8.28
C ILE A 110 5.14 5.41 -7.48
N ALA A 111 5.88 4.56 -8.19
CA ALA A 111 6.98 3.79 -7.64
C ALA A 111 8.26 4.11 -8.42
N LEU A 112 9.40 4.12 -7.73
CA LEU A 112 10.66 4.56 -8.30
C LEU A 112 11.73 3.50 -8.11
N ARG A 113 12.45 3.16 -9.20
CA ARG A 113 13.67 2.36 -9.17
C ARG A 113 14.78 3.11 -9.91
N VAL A 114 15.87 3.36 -9.25
CA VAL A 114 17.08 3.90 -9.87
C VAL A 114 18.09 2.79 -10.01
N THR A 115 18.57 2.55 -11.25
CA THR A 115 19.53 1.48 -11.52
C THR A 115 20.95 2.01 -11.69
N ALA A 116 21.92 1.30 -11.12
CA ALA A 116 23.35 1.60 -11.23
C ALA A 116 24.07 0.78 -12.29
N CYS A 117 23.45 -0.30 -12.76
CA CYS A 117 23.99 -1.18 -13.79
C CYS A 117 22.88 -1.66 -14.74
N GLU A 118 23.13 -1.59 -16.04
CA GLU A 118 22.19 -1.92 -17.10
C GLU A 118 22.89 -2.56 -18.31
N ASN A 119 22.17 -3.37 -19.05
CA ASN A 119 22.74 -4.07 -20.22
C ASN A 119 22.68 -3.28 -21.54
N ARG A 120 22.23 -2.03 -21.51
CA ARG A 120 22.06 -1.19 -22.72
C ARG A 120 22.75 0.18 -22.63
N PHE A 121 23.29 0.50 -21.50
CA PHE A 121 23.99 1.76 -21.24
C PHE A 121 25.41 1.45 -20.81
N ARG A 122 26.41 2.02 -21.49
CA ARG A 122 27.80 1.92 -21.04
C ARG A 122 27.92 2.36 -19.58
N TYR A 123 27.27 3.45 -19.25
CA TYR A 123 27.27 4.03 -17.92
C TYR A 123 25.83 4.23 -17.41
N ALA A 124 25.25 3.23 -16.78
CA ALA A 124 24.02 3.41 -16.01
C ALA A 124 24.28 4.21 -14.71
N THR A 125 25.36 3.92 -14.01
CA THR A 125 26.04 4.86 -13.10
C THR A 125 26.68 5.95 -13.95
N PRO A 126 26.51 7.25 -13.63
CA PRO A 126 27.08 8.32 -14.45
C PRO A 126 28.60 8.19 -14.64
N GLU A 127 29.11 8.48 -15.84
CA GLU A 127 30.54 8.40 -16.17
C GLU A 127 31.40 9.29 -15.26
N TRP A 128 30.85 10.43 -14.80
CA TRP A 128 31.57 11.32 -13.89
C TRP A 128 31.88 10.65 -12.54
N VAL A 129 31.10 9.65 -12.10
CA VAL A 129 31.39 8.86 -10.88
C VAL A 129 32.67 8.03 -11.07
N GLN A 130 32.84 7.39 -12.23
CA GLN A 130 34.08 6.70 -12.57
C GLN A 130 35.25 7.68 -12.65
N LYS A 131 35.06 8.84 -13.30
CA LYS A 131 36.07 9.89 -13.40
C LYS A 131 36.46 10.51 -12.06
N ALA A 132 35.56 10.49 -11.07
CA ALA A 132 35.85 10.87 -9.69
C ALA A 132 36.69 9.84 -8.93
N GLY A 133 37.01 8.70 -9.54
CA GLY A 133 37.87 7.66 -8.98
C GLY A 133 37.17 6.42 -8.45
N ALA A 134 35.85 6.27 -8.68
CA ALA A 134 35.14 5.06 -8.32
C ALA A 134 35.68 3.87 -9.10
N LYS A 135 35.95 2.77 -8.39
CA LYS A 135 36.37 1.50 -9.00
C LYS A 135 35.20 0.78 -9.64
N GLY A 136 35.51 -0.06 -10.61
CA GLY A 136 34.53 -0.88 -11.32
C GLY A 136 35.19 -1.76 -12.35
N ILE A 137 34.39 -2.45 -13.13
CA ILE A 137 34.87 -3.33 -14.19
C ILE A 137 34.18 -3.03 -15.50
N ASP A 138 34.93 -3.21 -16.59
CA ASP A 138 34.35 -3.28 -17.93
C ASP A 138 33.90 -4.70 -18.22
N TYR A 139 32.69 -4.84 -18.80
CA TYR A 139 32.13 -6.14 -19.14
C TYR A 139 31.38 -6.08 -20.48
N LYS A 140 31.12 -7.26 -21.04
CA LYS A 140 30.21 -7.41 -22.19
C LYS A 140 29.06 -8.33 -21.80
N PHE A 141 27.85 -7.87 -22.05
CA PHE A 141 26.66 -8.64 -21.74
C PHE A 141 25.94 -9.06 -23.03
N SER A 142 25.65 -10.34 -23.15
CA SER A 142 24.87 -10.89 -24.26
C SER A 142 23.59 -11.47 -23.70
N THR A 143 22.43 -10.99 -24.18
CA THR A 143 21.14 -11.66 -23.97
C THR A 143 20.80 -12.46 -25.23
N THR A 144 19.93 -13.46 -25.08
CA THR A 144 19.42 -14.27 -26.21
C THR A 144 18.93 -13.33 -27.33
N GLY A 145 19.65 -13.28 -28.44
CA GLY A 145 19.30 -12.45 -29.60
C GLY A 145 19.92 -11.07 -29.71
N THR A 146 20.70 -10.59 -28.73
CA THR A 146 21.43 -9.32 -28.82
C THR A 146 22.81 -9.44 -28.19
N THR A 147 23.86 -9.43 -29.02
CA THR A 147 25.24 -9.23 -28.53
C THR A 147 25.43 -7.75 -28.26
N ALA A 148 25.76 -7.36 -27.03
CA ALA A 148 26.20 -5.98 -26.76
C ALA A 148 27.46 -5.72 -27.58
N GLN A 149 27.36 -4.82 -28.55
CA GLN A 149 28.51 -4.44 -29.38
C GLN A 149 29.48 -3.56 -28.59
N GLU A 150 28.99 -2.91 -27.53
CA GLU A 150 29.75 -1.99 -26.72
C GLU A 150 30.18 -2.61 -25.39
N THR A 151 31.33 -2.18 -24.90
CA THR A 151 31.80 -2.47 -23.55
C THR A 151 30.99 -1.63 -22.56
N LEU A 152 30.42 -2.27 -21.57
CA LEU A 152 29.62 -1.68 -20.48
C LEU A 152 30.48 -1.56 -19.25
N TRP A 153 30.10 -0.70 -18.28
CA TRP A 153 30.81 -0.50 -17.02
C TRP A 153 29.88 -0.78 -15.84
N GLU A 154 30.37 -1.61 -14.91
CA GLU A 154 29.73 -1.91 -13.65
C GLU A 154 30.58 -1.34 -12.51
N PRO A 155 29.99 -0.55 -11.55
CA PRO A 155 30.74 -0.09 -10.39
C PRO A 155 31.08 -1.22 -9.43
N ASP A 156 32.17 -1.09 -8.68
CA ASP A 156 32.32 -1.86 -7.44
C ASP A 156 31.34 -1.27 -6.41
N TYR A 157 30.29 -1.99 -6.14
CA TYR A 157 29.14 -1.52 -5.32
C TYR A 157 29.49 -1.22 -3.87
N LYS A 158 30.69 -1.55 -3.40
CA LYS A 158 31.22 -1.24 -2.07
C LYS A 158 32.36 -0.22 -2.12
N ASP A 159 32.74 0.24 -3.29
CA ASP A 159 33.80 1.24 -3.43
C ASP A 159 33.43 2.53 -2.68
N PRO A 160 34.32 3.08 -1.83
CA PRO A 160 34.01 4.25 -1.02
C PRO A 160 33.59 5.48 -1.82
N VAL A 161 34.19 5.70 -2.99
CA VAL A 161 33.85 6.84 -3.86
C VAL A 161 32.47 6.64 -4.47
N PHE A 162 32.18 5.42 -4.97
CA PHE A 162 30.85 5.09 -5.47
C PHE A 162 29.78 5.31 -4.39
N ILE A 163 29.97 4.76 -3.19
CA ILE A 163 29.03 4.88 -2.06
C ILE A 163 28.85 6.34 -1.62
N GLU A 164 29.90 7.13 -1.59
CA GLU A 164 29.81 8.58 -1.30
C GLU A 164 28.92 9.30 -2.32
N LYS A 165 29.21 9.11 -3.63
CA LYS A 165 28.46 9.77 -4.71
C LYS A 165 27.00 9.29 -4.75
N LEU A 166 26.77 7.98 -4.59
CA LEU A 166 25.44 7.43 -4.50
C LEU A 166 24.68 7.98 -3.29
N GLY A 167 25.34 8.10 -2.14
CA GLY A 167 24.74 8.69 -0.94
C GLY A 167 24.30 10.14 -1.15
N ASN A 168 25.10 10.94 -1.84
CA ASN A 168 24.76 12.32 -2.18
C ASN A 168 23.55 12.39 -3.12
N PHE A 169 23.51 11.53 -4.13
CA PHE A 169 22.36 11.40 -5.04
C PHE A 169 21.09 10.99 -4.30
N LEU A 170 21.14 9.94 -3.50
CA LEU A 170 19.98 9.46 -2.73
C LEU A 170 19.50 10.50 -1.71
N ALA A 171 20.40 11.25 -1.08
CA ALA A 171 20.02 12.34 -0.18
C ALA A 171 19.30 13.48 -0.93
N ALA A 172 19.73 13.79 -2.15
CA ALA A 172 19.03 14.76 -3.01
C ALA A 172 17.65 14.25 -3.44
N MET A 173 17.56 12.97 -3.83
CA MET A 173 16.29 12.30 -4.18
C MET A 173 15.33 12.27 -3.00
N ALA A 174 15.83 12.03 -1.80
CA ALA A 174 15.03 11.96 -0.57
C ALA A 174 14.40 13.31 -0.19
N LYS A 175 15.07 14.43 -0.43
CA LYS A 175 14.50 15.77 -0.21
C LYS A 175 13.18 15.98 -0.98
N ARG A 176 12.96 15.21 -2.05
CA ARG A 176 11.80 15.33 -2.91
C ARG A 176 10.77 14.22 -2.68
N TYR A 177 11.22 13.01 -2.44
CA TYR A 177 10.37 11.82 -2.49
C TYR A 177 10.20 11.10 -1.15
N ASN A 178 11.04 11.37 -0.12
CA ASN A 178 10.85 10.74 1.18
C ASN A 178 9.58 11.27 1.86
N GLY A 179 8.73 10.36 2.34
CA GLY A 179 7.46 10.70 2.98
C GLY A 179 6.44 11.38 2.04
N ASN A 180 6.72 11.46 0.74
CA ASN A 180 5.80 12.02 -0.23
C ASN A 180 4.58 11.09 -0.36
N PRO A 181 3.35 11.59 -0.10
CA PRO A 181 2.13 10.77 -0.13
C PRO A 181 1.81 10.22 -1.51
N ASP A 182 2.41 10.75 -2.58
CA ASP A 182 2.22 10.27 -3.93
C ASP A 182 3.16 9.12 -4.30
N VAL A 183 4.15 8.81 -3.46
CA VAL A 183 5.07 7.68 -3.64
C VAL A 183 4.53 6.47 -2.89
N ALA A 184 4.27 5.39 -3.63
CA ALA A 184 3.83 4.13 -3.06
C ALA A 184 5.00 3.38 -2.40
N PHE A 185 6.11 3.28 -3.12
CA PHE A 185 7.35 2.65 -2.65
C PHE A 185 8.55 3.06 -3.51
N ILE A 186 9.75 2.86 -2.97
CA ILE A 186 11.02 2.96 -3.69
C ILE A 186 11.66 1.58 -3.71
N ASP A 187 12.00 1.12 -4.91
CA ASP A 187 12.68 -0.16 -5.14
C ASP A 187 14.20 0.07 -5.12
N ILE A 188 14.90 -0.66 -4.27
CA ILE A 188 16.36 -0.59 -4.11
C ILE A 188 17.03 -1.19 -5.33
N GLY A 189 17.25 -0.37 -6.35
CA GLY A 189 17.77 -0.76 -7.66
C GLY A 189 19.25 -0.47 -7.87
N THR A 190 19.99 -0.08 -6.84
CA THR A 190 21.37 0.41 -6.99
C THR A 190 22.45 -0.68 -6.91
N PHE A 191 22.05 -1.95 -6.89
CA PHE A 191 22.92 -3.11 -6.83
C PHE A 191 22.59 -4.14 -7.91
N GLY A 192 23.61 -4.56 -8.65
CA GLY A 192 23.52 -5.58 -9.68
C GLY A 192 22.87 -5.11 -11.01
N MET A 193 22.91 -6.01 -12.01
CA MET A 193 22.26 -5.77 -13.30
C MET A 193 20.77 -5.51 -13.10
N TRP A 194 20.24 -4.49 -13.76
CA TRP A 194 18.84 -4.04 -13.69
C TRP A 194 18.37 -3.58 -12.29
N GLY A 195 19.28 -3.54 -11.32
CA GLY A 195 18.93 -3.29 -9.92
C GLY A 195 18.26 -4.49 -9.25
N GLU A 196 18.56 -5.70 -9.70
CA GLU A 196 17.97 -6.96 -9.24
C GLU A 196 18.98 -7.89 -8.56
N GLY A 197 20.20 -7.39 -8.29
CA GLY A 197 21.25 -8.18 -7.63
C GLY A 197 22.04 -9.10 -8.55
N HIS A 198 21.74 -9.15 -9.83
CA HIS A 198 22.43 -10.03 -10.76
C HIS A 198 23.86 -9.56 -11.03
N THR A 199 24.84 -10.37 -10.64
CA THR A 199 26.27 -10.15 -10.90
C THR A 199 26.92 -11.31 -11.65
N GLY A 200 26.20 -12.42 -11.90
CA GLY A 200 26.75 -13.64 -12.50
C GLY A 200 27.31 -13.46 -13.91
N GLY A 201 26.76 -12.54 -14.70
CA GLY A 201 27.22 -12.15 -16.02
C GLY A 201 28.23 -10.99 -16.05
N THR A 202 28.56 -10.41 -14.92
CA THR A 202 29.36 -9.20 -14.76
C THR A 202 30.50 -9.43 -13.76
N SER A 203 30.47 -8.81 -12.57
CA SER A 203 31.50 -8.91 -11.53
C SER A 203 31.60 -10.28 -10.85
N LYS A 204 30.60 -11.15 -10.99
CA LYS A 204 30.57 -12.51 -10.46
C LYS A 204 30.82 -12.59 -8.95
N LEU A 205 30.18 -11.70 -8.20
CA LEU A 205 30.29 -11.73 -6.74
C LEU A 205 29.81 -13.06 -6.19
N SER A 206 30.50 -13.58 -5.18
CA SER A 206 30.02 -14.70 -4.40
C SER A 206 28.74 -14.31 -3.64
N GLN A 207 27.93 -15.29 -3.23
CA GLN A 207 26.72 -15.01 -2.44
C GLN A 207 27.06 -14.28 -1.13
N GLU A 208 28.17 -14.67 -0.48
CA GLU A 208 28.61 -14.01 0.76
C GLU A 208 28.99 -12.55 0.55
N GLU A 209 29.60 -12.21 -0.59
CA GLU A 209 29.89 -10.81 -0.95
C GLU A 209 28.63 -10.06 -1.32
N THR A 210 27.72 -10.69 -2.06
CA THR A 210 26.39 -10.16 -2.36
C THR A 210 25.65 -9.79 -1.09
N ASP A 211 25.57 -10.70 -0.11
CA ASP A 211 24.90 -10.47 1.16
C ASP A 211 25.51 -9.29 1.95
N ARG A 212 26.82 -9.10 1.86
CA ARG A 212 27.48 -7.95 2.48
C ARG A 212 27.18 -6.65 1.79
N VAL A 213 27.24 -6.64 0.46
CA VAL A 213 27.02 -5.43 -0.36
C VAL A 213 25.56 -5.00 -0.29
N VAL A 214 24.62 -5.93 -0.40
CA VAL A 214 23.18 -5.64 -0.30
C VAL A 214 22.84 -4.92 1.01
N LYS A 215 23.44 -5.31 2.14
CA LYS A 215 23.24 -4.61 3.43
C LYS A 215 23.66 -3.15 3.37
N ILE A 216 24.80 -2.84 2.72
CA ILE A 216 25.25 -1.45 2.55
C ILE A 216 24.21 -0.63 1.78
N HIS A 217 23.66 -1.18 0.70
CA HIS A 217 22.67 -0.51 -0.11
C HIS A 217 21.32 -0.33 0.60
N ILE A 218 20.88 -1.34 1.37
CA ILE A 218 19.70 -1.25 2.21
C ILE A 218 19.87 -0.14 3.25
N ASP A 219 20.99 -0.12 3.99
CA ASP A 219 21.25 0.87 5.04
C ASP A 219 21.30 2.29 4.48
N LEU A 220 21.92 2.45 3.29
CA LEU A 220 22.00 3.74 2.62
C LEU A 220 20.62 4.27 2.21
N HIS A 221 19.77 3.40 1.65
CA HIS A 221 18.40 3.78 1.31
C HIS A 221 17.56 4.05 2.56
N LYS A 222 17.65 3.22 3.59
CA LYS A 222 16.92 3.44 4.86
C LYS A 222 17.30 4.75 5.53
N LYS A 223 18.59 5.11 5.48
CA LYS A 223 19.06 6.41 5.99
C LYS A 223 18.44 7.58 5.22
N CYS A 224 18.28 7.46 3.90
CA CYS A 224 17.76 8.52 3.06
C CYS A 224 16.22 8.57 3.05
N PHE A 225 15.55 7.41 3.13
CA PHE A 225 14.09 7.28 2.99
C PHE A 225 13.45 6.61 4.22
N PRO A 226 13.57 7.21 5.43
CA PRO A 226 13.00 6.62 6.65
C PRO A 226 11.46 6.55 6.63
N ASP A 227 10.78 7.45 5.89
CA ASP A 227 9.33 7.64 5.90
C ASP A 227 8.65 7.08 4.64
N THR A 228 9.40 6.41 3.76
CA THR A 228 8.88 5.82 2.53
C THR A 228 9.06 4.31 2.56
N LEU A 229 8.04 3.57 2.10
CA LEU A 229 8.17 2.12 1.93
C LEU A 229 9.27 1.80 0.92
N LEU A 230 10.21 0.97 1.33
CA LEU A 230 11.27 0.44 0.47
C LEU A 230 10.99 -1.03 0.15
N CYS A 231 11.37 -1.47 -1.03
CA CYS A 231 11.39 -2.89 -1.39
C CYS A 231 12.71 -3.29 -2.02
N ILE A 232 12.97 -4.59 -2.04
CA ILE A 232 14.15 -5.18 -2.66
C ILE A 232 13.77 -6.43 -3.46
N SER A 233 14.45 -6.68 -4.57
CA SER A 233 14.27 -7.89 -5.36
C SER A 233 14.67 -9.14 -4.58
N ASP A 234 13.90 -10.22 -4.72
CA ASP A 234 14.23 -11.56 -4.19
C ASP A 234 15.51 -12.14 -4.84
N ASP A 235 15.85 -11.70 -6.03
CA ASP A 235 17.01 -12.17 -6.79
C ASP A 235 18.34 -11.93 -6.08
N VAL A 236 18.40 -10.94 -5.16
CA VAL A 236 19.60 -10.75 -4.29
C VAL A 236 19.88 -11.96 -3.41
N ALA A 237 18.90 -12.83 -3.16
CA ALA A 237 19.11 -14.07 -2.43
C ALA A 237 19.88 -15.12 -3.23
N GLY A 238 19.93 -15.01 -4.57
CA GLY A 238 20.76 -15.82 -5.45
C GLY A 238 20.72 -17.32 -5.14
N SER A 239 21.91 -17.94 -4.95
CA SER A 239 22.03 -19.36 -4.63
C SER A 239 21.52 -19.75 -3.22
N SER A 240 21.38 -18.80 -2.30
CA SER A 240 20.84 -19.08 -0.96
C SER A 240 19.42 -19.60 -0.97
N ARG A 241 18.66 -19.32 -2.03
CA ARG A 241 17.29 -19.81 -2.25
C ARG A 241 17.17 -21.34 -2.20
N GLN A 242 18.21 -22.05 -2.61
CA GLN A 242 18.23 -23.53 -2.63
C GLN A 242 18.26 -24.13 -1.21
N GLY A 243 18.76 -23.39 -0.22
CA GLY A 243 18.90 -23.84 1.16
C GLY A 243 17.80 -23.37 2.10
N ASN A 244 16.73 -22.75 1.61
CA ASN A 244 15.70 -22.09 2.42
C ASN A 244 16.27 -21.07 3.42
N SER A 245 17.40 -20.47 3.10
CA SER A 245 18.04 -19.41 3.88
C SER A 245 18.15 -18.16 3.01
N PHE A 246 17.71 -17.03 3.53
CA PHE A 246 17.59 -15.78 2.76
C PHE A 246 18.27 -14.62 3.48
N PRO A 247 19.61 -14.63 3.70
CA PRO A 247 20.28 -13.64 4.55
C PRO A 247 20.07 -12.20 4.11
N SER A 248 20.09 -11.92 2.81
CA SER A 248 19.88 -10.57 2.26
C SER A 248 18.46 -10.06 2.47
N THR A 249 17.46 -10.87 2.11
CA THR A 249 16.04 -10.49 2.27
C THR A 249 15.60 -10.54 3.73
N ASP A 250 16.17 -11.42 4.54
CA ASP A 250 15.97 -11.44 5.99
C ASP A 250 16.49 -10.17 6.65
N TYR A 251 17.64 -9.68 6.20
CA TYR A 251 18.16 -8.39 6.64
C TYR A 251 17.23 -7.25 6.20
N ALA A 252 16.80 -7.25 4.95
CA ALA A 252 15.84 -6.27 4.44
C ALA A 252 14.59 -6.20 5.32
N PHE A 253 13.98 -7.35 5.62
CA PHE A 253 12.85 -7.45 6.53
C PHE A 253 13.14 -6.81 7.90
N SER A 254 14.30 -7.11 8.49
CA SER A 254 14.69 -6.55 9.80
C SER A 254 14.79 -5.02 9.80
N GLN A 255 15.05 -4.43 8.63
CA GLN A 255 15.09 -2.98 8.42
C GLN A 255 13.74 -2.39 7.98
N GLY A 256 12.68 -3.19 7.91
CA GLY A 256 11.35 -2.76 7.41
C GLY A 256 11.34 -2.49 5.91
N VAL A 257 12.22 -3.11 5.15
CA VAL A 257 12.24 -3.13 3.68
C VAL A 257 11.49 -4.36 3.23
N THR A 258 10.49 -4.19 2.34
CA THR A 258 9.65 -5.30 1.89
C THR A 258 10.23 -6.06 0.71
N LEU A 259 9.59 -7.19 0.38
CA LEU A 259 9.95 -8.07 -0.71
C LEU A 259 9.28 -7.61 -2.02
N ARG A 260 10.06 -7.58 -3.11
CA ARG A 260 9.57 -7.64 -4.47
C ARG A 260 10.10 -8.92 -5.12
N ASP A 261 9.21 -9.86 -5.35
CA ASP A 261 9.55 -11.10 -6.06
C ASP A 261 9.41 -10.86 -7.56
N ASP A 262 10.45 -11.17 -8.31
CA ASP A 262 10.61 -10.84 -9.72
C ASP A 262 10.35 -12.06 -10.62
N SER A 263 9.82 -11.79 -11.80
CA SER A 263 9.63 -12.78 -12.88
C SER A 263 8.83 -14.02 -12.48
N ILE A 264 7.91 -13.87 -11.54
CA ILE A 264 7.07 -14.96 -11.07
C ILE A 264 6.17 -15.48 -12.21
N LEU A 265 6.11 -16.74 -12.37
CA LEU A 265 5.01 -17.63 -12.05
C LEU A 265 4.15 -18.10 -13.14
N VAL A 266 4.59 -18.10 -14.29
CA VAL A 266 3.77 -18.68 -15.34
C VAL A 266 4.33 -20.01 -15.82
N GLN A 267 5.40 -20.46 -15.18
CA GLN A 267 6.04 -21.72 -15.52
C GLN A 267 5.57 -22.83 -14.60
N LYS A 268 5.09 -23.92 -15.20
CA LYS A 268 4.80 -25.17 -14.49
C LYS A 268 6.05 -25.71 -13.80
N ALA A 269 5.86 -26.54 -12.79
CA ALA A 269 6.96 -27.15 -12.07
C ALA A 269 8.02 -27.81 -12.98
N PRO A 270 9.34 -27.71 -12.64
CA PRO A 270 9.84 -27.05 -11.45
C PRO A 270 9.77 -25.52 -11.58
N LYS A 271 9.09 -24.89 -10.63
CA LYS A 271 8.92 -23.44 -10.57
C LYS A 271 10.24 -22.81 -10.16
N GLN A 272 11.07 -22.42 -11.09
CA GLN A 272 12.46 -21.99 -10.83
C GLN A 272 12.54 -20.67 -10.04
N TRP A 273 11.55 -19.80 -10.17
CA TRP A 273 11.49 -18.45 -9.57
C TRP A 273 10.28 -18.26 -8.67
N TYR A 274 9.90 -19.30 -7.95
CA TYR A 274 8.75 -19.28 -7.06
C TYR A 274 9.18 -19.46 -5.61
N HIS A 275 9.17 -18.39 -4.84
CA HIS A 275 9.68 -18.37 -3.48
C HIS A 275 8.62 -17.93 -2.45
N ALA A 276 7.40 -18.47 -2.56
CA ALA A 276 6.31 -18.16 -1.64
C ALA A 276 6.68 -18.34 -0.16
N GLY A 277 7.60 -19.26 0.15
CA GLY A 277 8.15 -19.45 1.49
C GLY A 277 8.89 -18.21 2.01
N MET A 278 9.59 -17.46 1.15
CA MET A 278 10.23 -16.19 1.50
C MET A 278 9.18 -15.14 1.88
N ALA A 279 8.10 -15.03 1.10
CA ALA A 279 7.02 -14.06 1.34
C ALA A 279 6.33 -14.23 2.70
N GLN A 280 6.31 -15.46 3.26
CA GLN A 280 5.65 -15.74 4.56
C GLN A 280 6.22 -14.93 5.72
N LYS A 281 7.46 -14.47 5.61
CA LYS A 281 8.08 -13.62 6.63
C LYS A 281 7.57 -12.17 6.53
N PHE A 282 7.26 -11.71 5.32
CA PHE A 282 6.97 -10.31 5.04
C PHE A 282 5.49 -9.97 5.21
N TRP A 283 4.60 -10.74 4.57
CA TRP A 283 3.19 -10.37 4.46
C TRP A 283 2.46 -10.12 5.79
N PRO A 284 2.81 -10.70 6.94
CA PRO A 284 2.09 -10.37 8.18
C PRO A 284 2.22 -8.89 8.60
N THR A 285 3.29 -8.21 8.17
CA THR A 285 3.60 -6.83 8.61
C THR A 285 3.94 -5.85 7.49
N LEU A 286 4.33 -6.35 6.31
CA LEU A 286 4.76 -5.54 5.17
C LEU A 286 4.05 -5.99 3.88
N PRO A 287 3.63 -5.04 3.01
CA PRO A 287 2.97 -5.37 1.76
C PRO A 287 3.95 -6.03 0.79
N VAL A 288 3.68 -7.26 0.37
CA VAL A 288 4.47 -7.99 -0.62
C VAL A 288 4.12 -7.51 -2.03
N ILE A 289 5.16 -7.32 -2.84
CA ILE A 289 5.06 -6.94 -4.25
C ILE A 289 5.50 -8.16 -5.06
N ILE A 290 4.74 -8.51 -6.10
CA ILE A 290 5.15 -9.55 -7.04
C ILE A 290 5.08 -9.01 -8.46
N GLU A 291 5.95 -9.52 -9.32
CA GLU A 291 6.00 -9.19 -10.74
C GLU A 291 5.88 -10.47 -11.56
N HIS A 292 4.95 -10.52 -12.49
CA HIS A 292 4.86 -11.68 -13.37
C HIS A 292 5.93 -11.64 -14.47
N GLU A 293 6.31 -12.79 -15.00
CA GLU A 293 7.23 -12.89 -16.12
C GLU A 293 6.75 -12.04 -17.32
N HIS A 294 7.68 -11.63 -18.18
CA HIS A 294 7.38 -10.93 -19.44
C HIS A 294 6.27 -11.61 -20.21
N TYR A 295 5.07 -11.08 -20.15
CA TYR A 295 3.86 -11.70 -20.68
C TYR A 295 3.99 -12.13 -22.15
N GLY A 296 4.52 -11.25 -23.01
CA GLY A 296 4.71 -11.54 -24.42
C GLY A 296 5.62 -12.75 -24.67
N LEU A 297 6.73 -12.84 -23.93
CA LEU A 297 7.68 -13.95 -24.05
C LEU A 297 7.09 -15.26 -23.53
N SER A 298 6.42 -15.21 -22.38
CA SER A 298 5.74 -16.38 -21.82
C SER A 298 4.65 -16.90 -22.73
N ARG A 299 3.86 -16.01 -23.30
CA ARG A 299 2.82 -16.35 -24.27
C ARG A 299 3.38 -17.02 -25.51
N GLU A 300 4.44 -16.46 -26.10
CA GLU A 300 5.11 -17.04 -27.28
C GLU A 300 5.65 -18.44 -27.01
N ARG A 301 6.20 -18.67 -25.83
CA ARG A 301 6.69 -19.98 -25.38
C ARG A 301 5.57 -20.94 -24.94
N LYS A 302 4.31 -20.49 -24.93
CA LYS A 302 3.14 -21.23 -24.40
C LYS A 302 3.32 -21.64 -22.94
N ALA A 303 4.03 -20.83 -22.18
CA ALA A 303 4.31 -21.04 -20.75
C ALA A 303 3.35 -20.28 -19.84
N TRP A 304 2.57 -19.34 -20.38
CA TRP A 304 1.64 -18.53 -19.59
C TRP A 304 0.51 -19.39 -19.02
N ASP A 305 0.36 -19.35 -17.69
CA ASP A 305 -0.72 -20.02 -16.96
C ASP A 305 -1.43 -19.03 -16.01
N PRO A 306 -2.63 -18.56 -16.39
CA PRO A 306 -3.39 -17.62 -15.55
C PRO A 306 -3.79 -18.19 -14.17
N ALA A 307 -3.92 -19.54 -14.06
CA ALA A 307 -4.25 -20.15 -12.78
C ALA A 307 -3.06 -20.03 -11.80
N LEU A 308 -1.83 -20.23 -12.28
CA LEU A 308 -0.63 -20.02 -11.47
C LEU A 308 -0.47 -18.55 -11.06
N LEU A 309 -0.85 -17.61 -11.92
CA LEU A 309 -0.81 -16.18 -11.57
C LEU A 309 -1.76 -15.87 -10.39
N LEU A 310 -2.99 -16.41 -10.40
CA LEU A 310 -3.92 -16.27 -9.29
C LEU A 310 -3.41 -16.99 -8.03
N GLU A 311 -2.90 -18.21 -8.19
CA GLU A 311 -2.31 -18.98 -7.08
C GLU A 311 -1.18 -18.21 -6.40
N SER A 312 -0.37 -17.47 -7.16
CA SER A 312 0.70 -16.67 -6.60
C SER A 312 0.20 -15.51 -5.73
N VAL A 313 -0.84 -14.83 -6.17
CA VAL A 313 -1.46 -13.79 -5.37
C VAL A 313 -1.90 -14.33 -4.02
N GLU A 314 -2.49 -15.54 -4.00
CA GLU A 314 -2.91 -16.21 -2.76
C GLU A 314 -1.72 -16.63 -1.89
N GLN A 315 -0.73 -17.32 -2.45
CA GLN A 315 0.38 -17.90 -1.69
C GLN A 315 1.37 -16.86 -1.19
N TYR A 316 1.57 -15.77 -1.92
CA TYR A 316 2.43 -14.66 -1.50
C TYR A 316 1.72 -13.65 -0.61
N HIS A 317 0.42 -13.77 -0.40
CA HIS A 317 -0.36 -12.73 0.26
C HIS A 317 -0.11 -11.36 -0.37
N CYS A 318 -0.22 -11.31 -1.68
CA CYS A 318 0.25 -10.21 -2.50
C CYS A 318 -0.56 -8.93 -2.29
N SER A 319 0.11 -7.82 -2.07
CA SER A 319 -0.49 -6.49 -2.03
C SER A 319 -0.41 -5.76 -3.36
N TYR A 320 0.69 -5.93 -4.09
CA TYR A 320 0.91 -5.29 -5.38
C TYR A 320 1.34 -6.31 -6.44
N MET A 321 0.63 -6.30 -7.58
CA MET A 321 0.99 -7.09 -8.75
C MET A 321 1.53 -6.17 -9.85
N SER A 322 2.80 -6.34 -10.22
CA SER A 322 3.42 -5.60 -11.30
C SER A 322 3.18 -6.25 -12.65
N ILE A 323 2.72 -5.45 -13.62
CA ILE A 323 2.51 -5.89 -15.00
C ILE A 323 3.80 -5.72 -15.79
N HIS A 324 4.46 -6.83 -16.11
CA HIS A 324 5.68 -6.83 -16.87
C HIS A 324 5.40 -7.00 -18.37
N TRP A 325 4.56 -6.12 -18.91
CA TRP A 325 4.20 -6.05 -20.33
C TRP A 325 3.37 -4.77 -20.60
N TRP A 326 2.83 -4.69 -21.79
CA TRP A 326 1.86 -3.67 -22.20
C TRP A 326 0.51 -3.94 -21.53
N PRO A 327 0.01 -3.02 -20.72
CA PRO A 327 -1.19 -3.27 -19.91
C PRO A 327 -2.44 -3.57 -20.73
N ASP A 328 -2.61 -2.92 -21.91
CA ASP A 328 -3.75 -3.11 -22.78
C ASP A 328 -3.81 -4.54 -23.37
N VAL A 329 -2.67 -5.04 -23.88
CA VAL A 329 -2.56 -6.39 -24.40
C VAL A 329 -2.78 -7.41 -23.30
N PHE A 330 -2.16 -7.19 -22.13
CA PHE A 330 -2.30 -8.07 -20.99
C PHE A 330 -3.76 -8.16 -20.53
N LEU A 331 -4.42 -7.02 -20.33
CA LEU A 331 -5.82 -7.00 -19.90
C LEU A 331 -6.76 -7.64 -20.93
N LYS A 332 -6.57 -7.33 -22.22
CA LYS A 332 -7.41 -7.86 -23.29
C LYS A 332 -7.46 -9.37 -23.28
N GLU A 333 -6.32 -10.01 -23.03
CA GLU A 333 -6.18 -11.47 -23.10
C GLU A 333 -6.41 -12.17 -21.74
N ASN A 334 -6.36 -11.42 -20.62
CA ASN A 334 -6.43 -11.96 -19.25
C ASN A 334 -7.55 -11.36 -18.39
N ARG A 335 -8.59 -10.79 -18.99
CA ARG A 335 -9.65 -10.06 -18.28
C ARG A 335 -10.27 -10.82 -17.13
N GLU A 336 -10.54 -12.11 -17.33
CA GLU A 336 -11.17 -12.96 -16.30
C GLU A 336 -10.25 -13.18 -15.08
N VAL A 337 -8.96 -13.46 -15.30
CA VAL A 337 -8.04 -13.65 -14.19
C VAL A 337 -7.74 -12.33 -13.49
N VAL A 338 -7.66 -11.21 -14.22
CA VAL A 338 -7.55 -9.87 -13.63
C VAL A 338 -8.74 -9.57 -12.72
N ALA A 339 -9.97 -9.88 -13.14
CA ALA A 339 -11.16 -9.72 -12.30
C ALA A 339 -11.11 -10.60 -11.04
N LYS A 340 -10.65 -11.85 -11.15
CA LYS A 340 -10.46 -12.75 -9.99
C LYS A 340 -9.39 -12.22 -9.04
N ILE A 341 -8.26 -11.75 -9.59
CA ILE A 341 -7.17 -11.17 -8.80
C ILE A 341 -7.65 -9.91 -8.06
N ASN A 342 -8.42 -9.03 -8.71
CA ASN A 342 -8.94 -7.81 -8.08
C ASN A 342 -9.84 -8.06 -6.86
N ARG A 343 -10.42 -9.23 -6.74
CA ARG A 343 -11.18 -9.62 -5.55
C ARG A 343 -10.32 -10.10 -4.40
N ARG A 344 -9.07 -10.45 -4.67
CA ARG A 344 -8.15 -11.06 -3.70
C ARG A 344 -6.93 -10.21 -3.37
N LEU A 345 -6.39 -9.51 -4.35
CA LEU A 345 -5.17 -8.71 -4.23
C LEU A 345 -5.26 -7.67 -3.11
N GLY A 346 -4.27 -7.66 -2.24
CA GLY A 346 -4.25 -6.78 -1.08
C GLY A 346 -5.33 -7.10 -0.06
N TYR A 347 -6.01 -6.08 0.44
CA TYR A 347 -7.12 -6.22 1.38
C TYR A 347 -8.44 -5.82 0.73
N ARG A 348 -9.53 -6.50 1.15
CA ARG A 348 -10.88 -6.19 0.71
C ARG A 348 -11.82 -6.29 1.90
N LEU A 349 -12.20 -5.15 2.45
CA LEU A 349 -13.01 -5.06 3.66
C LEU A 349 -14.49 -5.11 3.27
N GLU A 350 -15.17 -6.15 3.71
CA GLU A 350 -16.60 -6.32 3.47
C GLU A 350 -17.41 -6.12 4.75
N LEU A 351 -18.41 -5.26 4.68
CA LEU A 351 -19.44 -5.13 5.71
C LEU A 351 -20.49 -6.22 5.46
N ARG A 352 -20.57 -7.20 6.35
CA ARG A 352 -21.49 -8.31 6.24
C ARG A 352 -22.88 -8.00 6.81
N GLU A 353 -22.89 -7.28 7.92
CA GLU A 353 -24.10 -6.87 8.62
C GLU A 353 -23.87 -5.55 9.32
N ILE A 354 -24.90 -4.75 9.41
CA ILE A 354 -24.97 -3.60 10.28
C ILE A 354 -26.35 -3.49 10.92
N SER A 355 -26.39 -3.28 12.25
CA SER A 355 -27.59 -3.10 13.02
C SER A 355 -27.53 -1.79 13.79
N PHE A 356 -28.59 -0.98 13.74
CA PHE A 356 -28.67 0.33 14.38
C PHE A 356 -30.10 0.65 14.81
N PRO A 357 -30.35 1.52 15.83
CA PRO A 357 -31.69 1.90 16.24
C PRO A 357 -32.41 2.71 15.16
N LYS A 358 -33.72 2.49 15.00
CA LYS A 358 -34.56 3.31 14.09
C LYS A 358 -34.64 4.76 14.52
N GLU A 359 -34.56 5.01 15.82
CA GLU A 359 -34.72 6.31 16.45
C GLU A 359 -33.68 6.51 17.55
N VAL A 360 -33.15 7.72 17.67
CA VAL A 360 -32.20 8.11 18.72
C VAL A 360 -32.58 9.48 19.26
N SER A 361 -32.31 9.74 20.55
CA SER A 361 -32.56 11.05 21.17
C SER A 361 -31.28 11.83 21.33
N ILE A 362 -31.31 13.14 21.07
CA ILE A 362 -30.14 14.02 21.18
C ILE A 362 -29.54 13.92 22.59
N GLY A 363 -28.22 13.74 22.66
CA GLY A 363 -27.47 13.61 23.92
C GLY A 363 -27.55 12.24 24.58
N GLN A 364 -28.26 11.27 23.99
CA GLN A 364 -28.31 9.91 24.49
C GLN A 364 -27.34 9.02 23.76
N SER A 365 -26.77 8.04 24.48
CA SER A 365 -25.92 7.00 23.92
C SER A 365 -26.77 5.97 23.20
N PHE A 366 -26.22 5.43 22.07
CA PHE A 366 -26.77 4.32 21.34
C PHE A 366 -25.65 3.50 20.72
N ASN A 367 -25.95 2.25 20.34
CA ASN A 367 -24.98 1.36 19.77
C ASN A 367 -25.29 1.08 18.29
N ILE A 368 -24.24 1.00 17.50
CA ILE A 368 -24.26 0.45 16.13
C ILE A 368 -23.42 -0.81 16.12
N ASP A 369 -24.03 -1.94 15.76
CA ASP A 369 -23.35 -3.22 15.66
C ASP A 369 -22.99 -3.49 14.21
N THR A 370 -21.79 -3.95 13.97
CA THR A 370 -21.27 -4.26 12.62
C THR A 370 -20.59 -5.63 12.61
N THR A 371 -20.67 -6.31 11.48
CA THR A 371 -19.93 -7.53 11.21
C THR A 371 -19.07 -7.32 9.97
N TRP A 372 -17.76 -7.49 10.12
CA TRP A 372 -16.76 -7.25 9.09
C TRP A 372 -15.97 -8.48 8.74
N ALA A 373 -15.49 -8.54 7.50
CA ALA A 373 -14.50 -9.51 7.06
C ALA A 373 -13.48 -8.85 6.14
N ASN A 374 -12.21 -9.26 6.22
CA ASN A 374 -11.24 -8.99 5.17
C ASN A 374 -11.17 -10.21 4.25
N VAL A 375 -11.72 -10.09 3.05
CA VAL A 375 -11.72 -11.17 2.06
C VAL A 375 -10.55 -11.08 1.09
N GLY A 376 -9.65 -10.11 1.25
CA GLY A 376 -8.38 -10.03 0.53
C GLY A 376 -7.34 -11.01 1.07
N VAL A 377 -6.16 -11.05 0.43
CA VAL A 377 -5.06 -11.96 0.80
C VAL A 377 -4.06 -11.32 1.76
N ALA A 378 -4.14 -10.03 2.03
CA ALA A 378 -3.18 -9.29 2.84
C ALA A 378 -3.89 -8.43 3.92
N PRO A 379 -3.19 -8.04 4.99
CA PRO A 379 -3.69 -7.08 5.97
C PRO A 379 -3.91 -5.69 5.36
N CYS A 380 -4.81 -4.92 5.96
CA CYS A 380 -4.88 -3.46 5.73
C CYS A 380 -3.77 -2.77 6.52
N TYR A 381 -2.53 -2.76 6.02
CA TYR A 381 -1.34 -2.31 6.78
C TYR A 381 -1.47 -0.87 7.31
N GLY A 382 -2.06 0.03 6.53
CA GLY A 382 -2.31 1.41 6.94
C GLY A 382 -3.36 1.56 8.04
N GLY A 383 -4.17 0.53 8.26
CA GLY A 383 -5.30 0.56 9.17
C GLY A 383 -6.37 1.57 8.76
N GLY A 384 -7.29 1.81 9.68
CA GLY A 384 -8.36 2.78 9.53
C GLY A 384 -9.48 2.51 10.53
N PHE A 385 -10.25 3.54 10.79
CA PHE A 385 -11.35 3.52 11.75
C PHE A 385 -12.70 3.58 11.05
N VAL A 386 -13.67 2.84 11.56
CA VAL A 386 -15.05 2.90 11.07
C VAL A 386 -15.66 4.22 11.52
N ALA A 387 -16.34 4.90 10.59
CA ALA A 387 -17.04 6.13 10.89
C ALA A 387 -18.48 6.09 10.37
N PHE A 388 -19.39 6.60 11.18
CA PHE A 388 -20.81 6.76 10.88
C PHE A 388 -21.12 8.22 10.61
N THR A 389 -21.78 8.51 9.51
CA THR A 389 -22.10 9.88 9.11
C THR A 389 -23.60 10.02 8.90
N LEU A 390 -24.22 11.02 9.52
CA LEU A 390 -25.60 11.38 9.26
C LEU A 390 -25.65 12.59 8.30
N LYS A 391 -26.35 12.40 7.17
CA LYS A 391 -26.63 13.48 6.20
C LYS A 391 -28.12 13.85 6.23
N ASN A 392 -28.38 15.15 6.15
CA ASN A 392 -29.75 15.66 6.04
C ASN A 392 -30.31 15.47 4.62
N ARG A 393 -31.56 15.87 4.40
CA ARG A 393 -32.24 15.76 3.09
C ARG A 393 -31.53 16.49 1.95
N ALA A 394 -30.75 17.51 2.25
CA ALA A 394 -29.95 18.26 1.27
C ALA A 394 -28.57 17.62 1.03
N GLY A 395 -28.28 16.45 1.58
CA GLY A 395 -26.99 15.76 1.44
C GLY A 395 -25.86 16.34 2.29
N LYS A 396 -26.14 17.38 3.11
CA LYS A 396 -25.14 18.00 3.99
C LYS A 396 -24.90 17.13 5.21
N ILE A 397 -23.61 16.94 5.58
CA ILE A 397 -23.19 16.26 6.78
C ILE A 397 -23.68 17.06 8.00
N ALA A 398 -24.43 16.40 8.88
CA ALA A 398 -24.95 16.95 10.12
C ALA A 398 -24.27 16.37 11.37
N TRP A 399 -23.66 15.18 11.25
CA TRP A 399 -23.02 14.51 12.36
C TRP A 399 -22.06 13.44 11.84
N VAL A 400 -20.95 13.24 12.55
CA VAL A 400 -19.99 12.18 12.33
C VAL A 400 -19.60 11.57 13.68
N SER A 401 -19.52 10.24 13.73
CA SER A 401 -18.96 9.50 14.85
C SER A 401 -17.96 8.50 14.33
N THR A 402 -16.74 8.56 14.83
CA THR A 402 -15.68 7.62 14.49
C THR A 402 -15.42 6.70 15.67
N ASP A 403 -15.30 5.42 15.43
CA ASP A 403 -14.98 4.44 16.44
C ASP A 403 -13.48 4.13 16.43
N GLU A 404 -12.74 4.71 17.36
CA GLU A 404 -11.30 4.46 17.53
C GLU A 404 -10.98 3.14 18.23
N SER A 405 -11.97 2.45 18.76
CA SER A 405 -11.79 1.15 19.43
C SER A 405 -11.64 -0.01 18.44
N PHE A 406 -12.01 0.23 17.17
CA PHE A 406 -11.95 -0.75 16.11
C PHE A 406 -11.09 -0.26 14.92
N ASP A 407 -9.87 -0.73 14.88
CA ASP A 407 -8.97 -0.52 13.73
C ASP A 407 -9.10 -1.74 12.78
N VAL A 408 -9.48 -1.47 11.53
CA VAL A 408 -9.66 -2.52 10.51
C VAL A 408 -8.37 -3.31 10.20
N ARG A 409 -7.21 -2.84 10.64
CA ARG A 409 -5.93 -3.56 10.62
C ARG A 409 -5.99 -4.89 11.38
N THR A 410 -6.86 -4.98 12.37
CA THR A 410 -7.03 -6.17 13.21
C THR A 410 -7.88 -7.26 12.57
N LEU A 411 -8.51 -6.98 11.43
CA LEU A 411 -9.29 -7.97 10.71
C LEU A 411 -8.40 -9.12 10.20
N PRO A 412 -8.75 -10.38 10.50
CA PRO A 412 -7.99 -11.52 10.02
C PRO A 412 -7.99 -11.59 8.49
N VAL A 413 -6.86 -11.99 7.94
CA VAL A 413 -6.72 -12.23 6.50
C VAL A 413 -7.44 -13.52 6.13
N ALA A 414 -8.24 -13.49 5.08
CA ALA A 414 -8.97 -14.65 4.61
C ALA A 414 -8.04 -15.66 3.93
N VAL A 415 -8.25 -16.94 4.23
CA VAL A 415 -7.83 -18.01 3.33
C VAL A 415 -8.88 -18.16 2.21
N PRO A 416 -8.52 -18.71 1.03
CA PRO A 416 -9.48 -18.89 -0.05
C PRO A 416 -10.76 -19.60 0.40
N GLY A 417 -11.91 -18.96 0.20
CA GLY A 417 -13.22 -19.50 0.54
C GLY A 417 -13.63 -19.50 2.02
N ALA A 418 -12.81 -18.97 2.94
CA ALA A 418 -13.07 -18.98 4.37
C ALA A 418 -12.70 -17.66 5.05
N ALA A 419 -13.46 -16.59 4.80
CA ALA A 419 -13.29 -15.33 5.50
C ALA A 419 -13.78 -15.45 6.96
N GLN A 420 -12.98 -14.99 7.91
CA GLN A 420 -13.35 -14.92 9.30
C GLN A 420 -14.11 -13.63 9.56
N GLU A 421 -15.33 -13.73 10.10
CA GLU A 421 -16.14 -12.59 10.49
C GLU A 421 -15.79 -12.08 11.88
N VAL A 422 -15.71 -10.76 12.01
CA VAL A 422 -15.48 -10.06 13.28
C VAL A 422 -16.69 -9.19 13.57
N LYS A 423 -17.36 -9.43 14.70
CA LYS A 423 -18.45 -8.60 15.21
C LYS A 423 -17.89 -7.50 16.10
N HIS A 424 -18.40 -6.31 15.91
CA HIS A 424 -18.00 -5.16 16.70
C HIS A 424 -19.20 -4.25 17.02
N THR A 425 -19.22 -3.71 18.23
CA THR A 425 -20.23 -2.76 18.70
C THR A 425 -19.59 -1.39 18.91
N SER A 426 -20.05 -0.41 18.17
CA SER A 426 -19.60 0.97 18.26
C SER A 426 -20.55 1.79 19.13
N GLY A 427 -20.03 2.39 20.20
CA GLY A 427 -20.79 3.32 21.05
C GLY A 427 -20.84 4.72 20.42
N CYS A 428 -22.03 5.25 20.23
CA CYS A 428 -22.27 6.58 19.66
C CYS A 428 -23.09 7.45 20.62
N ILE A 429 -22.95 8.77 20.51
CA ILE A 429 -23.82 9.74 21.23
C ILE A 429 -24.47 10.64 20.18
N ALA A 430 -25.79 10.64 20.12
CA ALA A 430 -26.52 11.43 19.15
C ALA A 430 -26.27 12.95 19.38
N GLY A 431 -25.81 13.62 18.33
CA GLY A 431 -25.52 15.05 18.34
C GLY A 431 -24.17 15.47 18.88
N ILE A 432 -23.34 14.53 19.34
CA ILE A 432 -21.95 14.78 19.72
C ILE A 432 -21.04 14.15 18.68
N VAL A 433 -20.15 14.93 18.08
CA VAL A 433 -19.12 14.42 17.18
C VAL A 433 -18.09 13.68 18.02
N THR A 434 -17.87 12.41 17.71
CA THR A 434 -16.87 11.58 18.39
C THR A 434 -15.98 10.86 17.37
N PRO A 435 -14.68 10.75 17.63
CA PRO A 435 -14.02 11.39 18.76
C PRO A 435 -14.08 12.91 18.61
N ILE A 436 -14.03 13.62 19.73
CA ILE A 436 -13.62 15.03 19.66
C ILE A 436 -12.26 15.00 19.01
N PRO A 437 -12.11 15.54 17.77
CA PRO A 437 -10.87 15.36 17.03
C PRO A 437 -9.71 15.75 17.91
N THR A 438 -8.87 14.77 18.22
CA THR A 438 -7.64 15.04 18.95
C THR A 438 -6.87 16.00 18.08
N ILE A 439 -6.89 17.24 18.52
CA ILE A 439 -6.17 18.42 18.10
C ILE A 439 -5.16 18.13 16.96
N ASN A 440 -5.65 18.09 15.73
CA ASN A 440 -4.79 18.48 14.63
C ASN A 440 -4.96 20.01 14.43
N ASP A 441 -3.95 20.68 13.90
CA ASP A 441 -3.91 22.14 13.78
C ASP A 441 -5.17 22.74 13.12
N GLY A 442 -5.84 22.03 12.23
CA GLY A 442 -7.05 22.48 11.55
C GLY A 442 -8.28 22.54 12.46
N VAL A 443 -8.42 21.59 13.41
CA VAL A 443 -9.53 21.57 14.35
C VAL A 443 -9.31 22.58 15.46
N VAL A 444 -8.07 22.71 15.95
CA VAL A 444 -7.73 23.79 16.91
C VAL A 444 -8.02 25.15 16.31
N LYS A 445 -7.70 25.34 15.03
CA LYS A 445 -8.01 26.58 14.30
C LYS A 445 -9.53 26.79 14.22
N TYR A 446 -10.31 25.77 13.86
CA TYR A 446 -11.76 25.83 13.79
C TYR A 446 -12.39 26.13 15.16
N LEU A 447 -11.96 25.46 16.22
CA LEU A 447 -12.45 25.69 17.58
C LEU A 447 -12.05 27.08 18.11
N LYS A 448 -10.88 27.61 17.73
CA LYS A 448 -10.44 28.97 18.12
C LYS A 448 -11.16 30.07 17.35
N GLU A 449 -11.56 29.84 16.11
CA GLU A 449 -12.21 30.80 15.22
C GLU A 449 -13.75 30.76 15.36
N SER A 450 -14.32 29.70 15.93
CA SER A 450 -15.76 29.56 16.16
C SER A 450 -16.16 30.26 17.45
N LYS A 451 -16.90 31.33 17.31
CA LYS A 451 -17.52 32.05 18.43
C LYS A 451 -18.61 31.24 19.13
N ASP A 452 -19.02 30.12 18.59
CA ASP A 452 -20.16 29.31 18.97
C ASP A 452 -19.79 28.09 19.84
N PHE A 453 -18.52 27.95 20.19
CA PHE A 453 -18.02 26.87 21.05
C PHE A 453 -17.33 27.46 22.31
N PRO A 454 -18.06 27.83 23.37
CA PRO A 454 -17.42 28.01 24.65
C PRO A 454 -16.94 26.66 25.18
N PHE A 455 -15.67 26.59 25.55
CA PHE A 455 -15.05 25.41 26.15
C PHE A 455 -15.90 24.95 27.35
N GLY A 456 -16.53 23.79 27.27
CA GLY A 456 -17.27 23.16 28.36
C GLY A 456 -18.78 22.96 28.17
N GLU A 457 -19.39 23.49 27.11
CA GLU A 457 -20.78 23.19 26.77
C GLU A 457 -20.89 22.30 25.54
N SER A 458 -21.48 21.12 25.69
CA SER A 458 -21.83 20.26 24.57
C SER A 458 -23.03 20.85 23.83
N VAL A 459 -22.76 21.65 22.79
CA VAL A 459 -23.83 22.15 21.94
C VAL A 459 -24.27 21.02 21.00
N PRO A 460 -25.56 20.67 20.95
CA PRO A 460 -26.06 19.69 20.01
C PRO A 460 -25.78 20.13 18.56
N THR A 461 -24.95 19.38 17.85
CA THR A 461 -24.61 19.68 16.46
C THR A 461 -25.71 19.28 15.47
N ILE A 462 -26.70 18.50 15.95
CA ILE A 462 -27.77 17.94 15.12
C ILE A 462 -29.13 18.41 15.62
N ARG A 463 -30.06 18.69 14.70
CA ARG A 463 -31.46 19.00 15.00
C ARG A 463 -32.35 17.77 14.89
N PRO A 464 -33.52 17.72 15.57
CA PRO A 464 -34.48 16.65 15.32
C PRO A 464 -34.88 16.55 13.86
N GLY A 465 -35.01 15.32 13.37
CA GLY A 465 -35.35 15.07 12.00
C GLY A 465 -34.94 13.68 11.50
N THR A 466 -35.23 13.40 10.25
CA THR A 466 -34.82 12.15 9.58
C THR A 466 -33.55 12.37 8.79
N TYR A 467 -32.57 11.50 9.03
CA TYR A 467 -31.27 11.54 8.39
C TYR A 467 -30.98 10.25 7.64
N GLN A 468 -30.10 10.35 6.62
CA GLN A 468 -29.50 9.18 5.97
C GLN A 468 -28.25 8.81 6.75
N LEU A 469 -28.14 7.53 7.14
CA LEU A 469 -26.95 6.95 7.77
C LEU A 469 -26.02 6.43 6.68
N TYR A 470 -24.76 6.85 6.78
CA TYR A 470 -23.65 6.37 5.95
C TYR A 470 -22.58 5.73 6.82
N ILE A 471 -21.88 4.75 6.26
CA ILE A 471 -20.68 4.15 6.84
C ILE A 471 -19.48 4.45 5.96
N SER A 472 -18.32 4.59 6.57
CA SER A 472 -17.03 4.74 5.89
C SER A 472 -15.89 4.18 6.73
N VAL A 473 -14.72 3.98 6.12
CA VAL A 473 -13.49 3.60 6.82
C VAL A 473 -12.39 4.59 6.44
N GLY A 474 -11.67 5.13 7.43
CA GLY A 474 -10.64 6.10 7.17
C GLY A 474 -9.93 6.63 8.39
N LYS A 475 -9.70 7.95 8.41
CA LYS A 475 -8.96 8.61 9.48
C LYS A 475 -9.79 8.75 10.75
N ARG A 476 -9.12 9.07 11.84
CA ARG A 476 -9.76 9.33 13.16
C ARG A 476 -10.76 10.46 13.15
N ASP A 477 -10.58 11.46 12.29
CA ASP A 477 -11.53 12.57 12.12
C ASP A 477 -12.78 12.22 11.31
N GLY A 478 -12.95 10.94 10.92
CA GLY A 478 -14.05 10.45 10.09
C GLY A 478 -13.90 10.74 8.59
N SER A 479 -12.74 11.27 8.16
CA SER A 479 -12.44 11.43 6.74
C SER A 479 -12.23 10.07 6.09
N PRO A 480 -13.04 9.69 5.09
CA PRO A 480 -12.90 8.41 4.41
C PRO A 480 -11.59 8.30 3.63
N VAL A 481 -10.97 7.13 3.68
CA VAL A 481 -9.75 6.82 2.92
C VAL A 481 -9.91 5.54 2.12
N ILE A 482 -10.56 4.54 2.72
CA ILE A 482 -10.69 3.20 2.17
C ILE A 482 -12.01 3.08 1.41
N ALA A 483 -11.93 2.67 0.15
CA ALA A 483 -13.10 2.28 -0.62
C ALA A 483 -13.58 0.89 -0.17
N LEU A 484 -14.88 0.76 0.05
CA LEU A 484 -15.54 -0.50 0.36
C LEU A 484 -16.23 -1.04 -0.90
N PRO A 485 -16.40 -2.36 -1.02
CA PRO A 485 -17.12 -2.96 -2.15
C PRO A 485 -18.64 -2.81 -2.01
N LEU A 486 -19.12 -1.60 -1.77
CA LEU A 486 -20.52 -1.31 -1.54
C LEU A 486 -21.07 -0.38 -2.62
N ASN A 487 -22.36 -0.56 -2.93
CA ASN A 487 -23.13 0.36 -3.76
C ASN A 487 -23.44 1.67 -2.99
N ASP A 488 -24.09 2.62 -3.65
CA ASP A 488 -24.60 3.87 -3.06
C ASP A 488 -23.54 4.75 -2.38
N SER A 489 -22.33 4.82 -2.96
CA SER A 489 -21.31 5.79 -2.54
C SER A 489 -21.76 7.23 -2.80
N ASP A 490 -21.41 8.13 -1.89
CA ASP A 490 -21.59 9.57 -2.06
C ASP A 490 -20.54 10.26 -2.95
N GLY A 491 -19.66 9.47 -3.59
CA GLY A 491 -18.50 9.94 -4.35
C GLY A 491 -17.28 10.27 -3.50
N ALA A 492 -17.40 10.26 -2.17
CA ALA A 492 -16.32 10.50 -1.21
C ALA A 492 -16.09 9.30 -0.26
N LYS A 493 -16.35 8.07 -0.75
CA LYS A 493 -16.17 6.81 0.00
C LYS A 493 -17.01 6.71 1.28
N ARG A 494 -18.17 7.37 1.34
CA ARG A 494 -19.22 7.13 2.33
C ARG A 494 -20.35 6.37 1.66
N TYR A 495 -20.78 5.28 2.25
CA TYR A 495 -21.75 4.35 1.67
C TYR A 495 -23.05 4.42 2.44
N LYS A 496 -24.14 4.66 1.75
CA LYS A 496 -25.47 4.79 2.34
C LYS A 496 -25.97 3.43 2.84
N ILE A 497 -26.39 3.39 4.10
CA ILE A 497 -26.89 2.17 4.75
C ILE A 497 -28.42 2.23 4.98
N GLY A 498 -28.93 3.35 5.46
CA GLY A 498 -30.33 3.42 5.80
C GLY A 498 -30.73 4.79 6.34
N LYS A 499 -31.86 4.81 7.09
CA LYS A 499 -32.39 6.03 7.69
C LYS A 499 -32.47 5.88 9.21
N ILE A 500 -32.19 6.97 9.91
CA ILE A 500 -32.35 7.10 11.35
C ILE A 500 -33.13 8.37 11.69
N VAL A 501 -34.01 8.30 12.68
CA VAL A 501 -34.77 9.44 13.18
C VAL A 501 -34.10 9.97 14.44
N VAL A 502 -33.73 11.25 14.41
CA VAL A 502 -33.21 11.95 15.61
C VAL A 502 -34.35 12.72 16.26
N LYS A 503 -34.58 12.50 17.54
CA LYS A 503 -35.63 13.16 18.35
C LYS A 503 -35.01 14.12 19.36
N ASN A 504 -35.81 15.07 19.86
CA ASN A 504 -35.47 15.79 21.08
C ASN A 504 -35.38 14.78 22.24
N ARG A 505 -34.65 15.17 23.26
CA ARG A 505 -34.56 14.43 24.52
C ARG A 505 -35.92 14.38 25.22
#